data_4069b2fc550fb8582e2a00b0fb6d96eb
#
_entry.id   4069b2fc550fb8582e2a00b0fb6d96eb
#
_cell.length_a   1.000
_cell.length_b   1.000
_cell.length_c   1.000
_cell.angle_alpha   90.00
_cell.angle_beta   90.00
_cell.angle_gamma   90.00
#
_symmetry.space_group_name_H-M   'P 1'
#
loop_
_entity.id
_entity.type
_entity.pdbx_description
1 polymer ?
#
loop_
_entity_poly.entity_id
_entity_poly.type
_entity_poly.pdbx_seq_one_letter_code
_entity_poly.pdbx_strand_id
1 'polypeptide(L)'
;MSNITLVTGIWDIGRSELSEGWSRPYQHYLDKFEKLLEVDANIIIYGDKELEEFVFSRRKQSNTQFIERPLSWFQNNEFFPLIQNIRNSNSWKNLAGWLKDSTQARLENYNPLVMSKVFLLNDAKIMDKFNSEYLFWIDGGLTNTVHPGYFTHDLVLDKLSKYISKFSFICFPYGAEREIHGFEYNKLNEIAGAKVNKVARGGFFGGPRETISNLNSIYYGLLRSTLEEGFMGTEESIFSIICYKHADLVNYFEIESNGLIGKFFEDLKNDKLVPKNEKSSTIQNKLDTSKVGLYVIGFNSPKQFQTLIDSMMEYDKDFLLKTKKFY
;
A
#
# COMPACT_ATOMS: atom_id res chain seq x y z
N MET A 1 -8.74 -24.26 5.95
CA MET A 1 -8.81 -23.08 5.09
C MET A 1 -7.62 -22.21 5.42
N SER A 2 -6.96 -21.62 4.43
CA SER A 2 -5.82 -20.74 4.70
C SER A 2 -6.27 -19.55 5.54
N ASN A 3 -5.49 -19.21 6.57
CA ASN A 3 -5.72 -18.04 7.44
C ASN A 3 -5.29 -16.72 6.75
N ILE A 4 -5.00 -16.80 5.47
CA ILE A 4 -4.45 -15.73 4.65
C ILE A 4 -5.36 -15.44 3.47
N THR A 5 -5.62 -14.17 3.22
CA THR A 5 -6.23 -13.68 1.99
C THR A 5 -5.23 -12.80 1.25
N LEU A 6 -4.97 -13.12 0.00
CA LEU A 6 -4.26 -12.24 -0.93
C LEU A 6 -5.24 -11.22 -1.51
N VAL A 7 -4.77 -10.01 -1.71
CA VAL A 7 -5.53 -8.92 -2.32
C VAL A 7 -4.76 -8.41 -3.53
N THR A 8 -5.41 -8.32 -4.67
CA THR A 8 -4.76 -7.93 -5.91
C THR A 8 -5.72 -7.17 -6.82
N GLY A 9 -5.19 -6.61 -7.90
CA GLY A 9 -6.00 -6.02 -8.96
C GLY A 9 -5.19 -5.81 -10.22
N ILE A 10 -5.90 -5.70 -11.35
CA ILE A 10 -5.28 -5.47 -12.64
C ILE A 10 -6.20 -4.63 -13.54
N TRP A 11 -5.63 -3.63 -14.21
CA TRP A 11 -6.32 -2.70 -15.10
C TRP A 11 -5.48 -2.40 -16.33
N ASP A 12 -6.12 -2.18 -17.46
CA ASP A 12 -5.46 -1.61 -18.62
C ASP A 12 -5.39 -0.09 -18.47
N ILE A 13 -4.18 0.42 -18.28
CA ILE A 13 -3.93 1.85 -18.13
C ILE A 13 -3.27 2.48 -19.37
N GLY A 14 -3.32 1.79 -20.51
CA GLY A 14 -2.77 2.28 -21.79
C GLY A 14 -1.24 2.16 -21.90
N ARG A 15 -0.63 1.23 -21.18
CA ARG A 15 0.84 1.08 -21.18
C ARG A 15 1.42 0.61 -22.50
N SER A 16 0.60 0.01 -23.37
CA SER A 16 0.99 -0.37 -24.75
C SER A 16 1.33 0.82 -25.65
N GLU A 17 0.82 2.01 -25.31
CA GLU A 17 1.00 3.24 -26.10
C GLU A 17 2.31 3.97 -25.80
N LEU A 18 3.08 3.50 -24.82
CA LEU A 18 4.36 4.10 -24.47
C LEU A 18 5.47 3.73 -25.46
N SER A 19 6.55 4.51 -25.43
CA SER A 19 7.78 4.24 -26.20
C SER A 19 8.43 2.92 -25.82
N GLU A 20 9.29 2.41 -26.70
CA GLU A 20 10.09 1.21 -26.45
C GLU A 20 10.85 1.30 -25.11
N GLY A 21 10.86 0.20 -24.37
CA GLY A 21 11.41 0.11 -23.01
C GLY A 21 10.38 0.36 -21.90
N TRP A 22 9.35 1.18 -22.14
CA TRP A 22 8.26 1.42 -21.20
C TRP A 22 6.95 0.75 -21.62
N SER A 23 6.79 0.47 -22.90
CA SER A 23 5.60 -0.18 -23.46
C SER A 23 5.45 -1.61 -22.98
N ARG A 24 4.23 -1.97 -22.60
CA ARG A 24 3.82 -3.35 -22.28
C ARG A 24 2.34 -3.51 -22.59
N PRO A 25 1.96 -4.43 -23.50
CA PRO A 25 0.55 -4.71 -23.77
C PRO A 25 -0.16 -5.26 -22.54
N TYR A 26 -1.44 -4.98 -22.42
CA TYR A 26 -2.26 -5.49 -21.31
C TYR A 26 -2.27 -7.02 -21.27
N GLN A 27 -2.25 -7.68 -22.43
CA GLN A 27 -2.15 -9.14 -22.53
C GLN A 27 -0.94 -9.71 -21.79
N HIS A 28 0.21 -9.02 -21.84
CA HIS A 28 1.39 -9.42 -21.06
C HIS A 28 1.12 -9.49 -19.57
N TYR A 29 0.31 -8.56 -19.05
CA TYR A 29 -0.08 -8.58 -17.64
C TYR A 29 -1.10 -9.67 -17.35
N LEU A 30 -2.05 -9.91 -18.24
CA LEU A 30 -3.02 -11.01 -18.11
C LEU A 30 -2.33 -12.37 -18.09
N ASP A 31 -1.32 -12.60 -18.93
CA ASP A 31 -0.53 -13.84 -18.95
C ASP A 31 0.22 -14.08 -17.62
N LYS A 32 0.68 -13.03 -16.96
CA LYS A 32 1.32 -13.10 -15.65
C LYS A 32 0.29 -13.27 -14.53
N PHE A 33 -0.81 -12.58 -14.65
CA PHE A 33 -1.92 -12.67 -13.72
C PHE A 33 -2.55 -14.07 -13.71
N GLU A 34 -2.70 -14.70 -14.89
CA GLU A 34 -3.18 -16.08 -14.99
C GLU A 34 -2.36 -17.04 -14.12
N LYS A 35 -1.03 -16.88 -14.12
CA LYS A 35 -0.14 -17.67 -13.27
C LYS A 35 -0.28 -17.35 -11.78
N LEU A 36 -0.60 -16.12 -11.42
CA LEU A 36 -0.92 -15.75 -10.04
C LEU A 36 -2.25 -16.38 -9.60
N LEU A 37 -3.22 -16.52 -10.52
CA LEU A 37 -4.52 -17.14 -10.21
C LEU A 37 -4.42 -18.63 -9.83
N GLU A 38 -3.31 -19.29 -10.07
CA GLU A 38 -3.06 -20.68 -9.63
C GLU A 38 -2.79 -20.78 -8.12
N VAL A 39 -2.69 -19.66 -7.39
CA VAL A 39 -2.39 -19.64 -5.96
C VAL A 39 -3.37 -20.48 -5.14
N ASP A 40 -2.85 -21.29 -4.20
CA ASP A 40 -3.66 -22.06 -3.26
C ASP A 40 -3.91 -21.27 -1.95
N ALA A 41 -4.59 -20.14 -2.08
CA ALA A 41 -5.02 -19.28 -0.98
C ALA A 41 -6.33 -18.59 -1.32
N ASN A 42 -6.99 -18.01 -0.33
CA ASN A 42 -8.09 -17.09 -0.58
C ASN A 42 -7.55 -15.85 -1.30
N ILE A 43 -8.33 -15.32 -2.25
CA ILE A 43 -7.93 -14.14 -2.99
C ILE A 43 -9.12 -13.20 -3.22
N ILE A 44 -8.89 -11.91 -2.99
CA ILE A 44 -9.78 -10.81 -3.36
C ILE A 44 -9.16 -10.10 -4.56
N ILE A 45 -9.93 -9.96 -5.63
CA ILE A 45 -9.46 -9.41 -6.90
C ILE A 45 -10.30 -8.19 -7.26
N TYR A 46 -9.62 -7.09 -7.51
CA TYR A 46 -10.19 -5.87 -8.04
C TYR A 46 -9.92 -5.74 -9.54
N GLY A 47 -10.88 -5.22 -10.29
CA GLY A 47 -10.72 -4.97 -11.72
C GLY A 47 -11.99 -4.43 -12.37
N ASP A 48 -11.89 -4.13 -13.65
CA ASP A 48 -13.06 -3.83 -14.47
C ASP A 48 -13.97 -5.05 -14.60
N LYS A 49 -15.24 -4.83 -14.88
CA LYS A 49 -16.27 -5.88 -14.95
C LYS A 49 -15.91 -7.03 -15.90
N GLU A 50 -15.26 -6.70 -17.00
CA GLU A 50 -14.83 -7.65 -18.03
C GLU A 50 -13.80 -8.67 -17.53
N LEU A 51 -13.07 -8.35 -16.47
CA LEU A 51 -12.10 -9.26 -15.86
C LEU A 51 -12.77 -10.41 -15.09
N GLU A 52 -14.01 -10.26 -14.64
CA GLU A 52 -14.70 -11.23 -13.79
C GLU A 52 -14.78 -12.61 -14.43
N GLU A 53 -15.16 -12.70 -15.71
CA GLU A 53 -15.24 -13.96 -16.45
C GLU A 53 -13.85 -14.62 -16.58
N PHE A 54 -12.82 -13.84 -16.86
CA PHE A 54 -11.44 -14.33 -16.92
C PHE A 54 -11.01 -14.95 -15.59
N VAL A 55 -11.38 -14.34 -14.47
CA VAL A 55 -11.05 -14.83 -13.13
C VAL A 55 -11.80 -16.15 -12.85
N PHE A 56 -13.12 -16.17 -13.00
CA PHE A 56 -13.93 -17.34 -12.63
C PHE A 56 -13.85 -18.51 -13.60
N SER A 57 -13.32 -18.32 -14.80
CA SER A 57 -12.91 -19.44 -15.67
C SER A 57 -11.67 -20.19 -15.15
N ARG A 58 -10.91 -19.61 -14.22
CA ARG A 58 -9.66 -20.15 -13.66
C ARG A 58 -9.73 -20.47 -12.17
N ARG A 59 -10.64 -19.86 -11.45
CA ARG A 59 -10.73 -19.98 -9.99
C ARG A 59 -12.16 -20.32 -9.53
N LYS A 60 -12.23 -21.02 -8.39
CA LYS A 60 -13.50 -21.36 -7.75
C LYS A 60 -14.02 -20.18 -6.92
N GLN A 61 -15.32 -19.98 -6.90
CA GLN A 61 -15.97 -18.95 -6.07
C GLN A 61 -15.76 -19.16 -4.56
N SER A 62 -15.49 -20.41 -4.14
CA SER A 62 -15.29 -20.75 -2.73
C SER A 62 -14.06 -20.09 -2.10
N ASN A 63 -13.02 -19.84 -2.89
CA ASN A 63 -11.76 -19.22 -2.45
C ASN A 63 -11.40 -17.94 -3.20
N THR A 64 -12.37 -17.37 -3.95
CA THR A 64 -12.16 -16.16 -4.74
C THR A 64 -13.32 -15.19 -4.53
N GLN A 65 -13.00 -13.93 -4.31
CA GLN A 65 -13.94 -12.82 -4.28
C GLN A 65 -13.52 -11.82 -5.35
N PHE A 66 -14.40 -11.53 -6.29
CA PHE A 66 -14.21 -10.46 -7.26
C PHE A 66 -14.99 -9.23 -6.82
N ILE A 67 -14.36 -8.07 -6.90
CA ILE A 67 -14.95 -6.78 -6.56
C ILE A 67 -14.71 -5.84 -7.74
N GLU A 68 -15.75 -5.45 -8.40
CA GLU A 68 -15.69 -4.49 -9.48
C GLU A 68 -15.17 -3.14 -8.96
N ARG A 69 -14.10 -2.66 -9.59
CA ARG A 69 -13.53 -1.32 -9.40
C ARG A 69 -13.08 -0.82 -10.76
N PRO A 70 -13.91 -0.06 -11.47
CA PRO A 70 -13.55 0.46 -12.78
C PRO A 70 -12.43 1.51 -12.66
N LEU A 71 -11.70 1.71 -13.75
CA LEU A 71 -10.60 2.69 -13.80
C LEU A 71 -11.05 4.11 -13.38
N SER A 72 -12.30 4.47 -13.65
CA SER A 72 -12.92 5.72 -13.22
C SER A 72 -12.97 5.90 -11.69
N TRP A 73 -12.92 4.81 -10.92
CA TRP A 73 -12.88 4.89 -9.46
C TRP A 73 -11.61 5.60 -8.98
N PHE A 74 -10.47 5.36 -9.63
CA PHE A 74 -9.21 6.04 -9.31
C PHE A 74 -9.24 7.52 -9.72
N GLN A 75 -9.92 7.87 -10.83
CA GLN A 75 -10.07 9.22 -11.31
C GLN A 75 -11.00 10.08 -10.44
N ASN A 76 -11.96 9.43 -9.76
CA ASN A 76 -12.88 10.10 -8.83
C ASN A 76 -12.33 10.21 -7.39
N ASN A 77 -11.10 9.73 -7.14
CA ASN A 77 -10.46 9.87 -5.84
C ASN A 77 -9.99 11.31 -5.60
N GLU A 78 -10.07 11.80 -4.37
CA GLU A 78 -9.64 13.14 -3.98
C GLU A 78 -8.16 13.46 -4.28
N PHE A 79 -7.30 12.42 -4.35
CA PHE A 79 -5.88 12.57 -4.70
C PHE A 79 -5.65 12.77 -6.20
N PHE A 80 -6.58 12.38 -7.06
CA PHE A 80 -6.40 12.45 -8.50
C PHE A 80 -6.02 13.86 -8.98
N PRO A 81 -6.74 14.92 -8.65
CA PRO A 81 -6.38 16.27 -9.10
C PRO A 81 -5.01 16.72 -8.57
N LEU A 82 -4.65 16.38 -7.34
CA LEU A 82 -3.33 16.69 -6.77
C LEU A 82 -2.20 15.97 -7.54
N ILE A 83 -2.39 14.68 -7.80
CA ILE A 83 -1.45 13.87 -8.59
C ILE A 83 -1.29 14.45 -9.99
N GLN A 84 -2.40 14.81 -10.68
CA GLN A 84 -2.34 15.38 -12.03
C GLN A 84 -1.63 16.74 -12.07
N ASN A 85 -1.84 17.58 -11.08
CA ASN A 85 -1.15 18.87 -10.98
C ASN A 85 0.37 18.68 -10.90
N ILE A 86 0.85 17.76 -10.06
CA ILE A 86 2.28 17.48 -9.92
C ILE A 86 2.80 16.81 -11.19
N ARG A 87 2.11 15.78 -11.70
CA ARG A 87 2.48 15.05 -12.91
C ARG A 87 2.67 15.97 -14.12
N ASN A 88 1.86 17.02 -14.22
CA ASN A 88 1.93 17.99 -15.31
C ASN A 88 3.00 19.08 -15.09
N SER A 89 3.56 19.18 -13.89
CA SER A 89 4.59 20.17 -13.54
C SER A 89 5.93 19.86 -14.23
N ASN A 90 6.54 20.86 -14.84
CA ASN A 90 7.87 20.74 -15.43
C ASN A 90 8.96 20.55 -14.36
N SER A 91 8.81 21.13 -13.17
CA SER A 91 9.77 20.96 -12.07
C SER A 91 9.87 19.51 -11.65
N TRP A 92 8.74 18.81 -11.48
CA TRP A 92 8.71 17.41 -11.15
C TRP A 92 9.24 16.52 -12.28
N LYS A 93 8.82 16.75 -13.52
CA LYS A 93 9.30 15.97 -14.69
C LYS A 93 10.81 16.05 -14.90
N ASN A 94 11.43 17.16 -14.49
CA ASN A 94 12.87 17.40 -14.64
C ASN A 94 13.69 17.04 -13.39
N LEU A 95 13.05 16.49 -12.35
CA LEU A 95 13.75 16.06 -11.15
C LEU A 95 14.80 14.97 -11.45
N ALA A 96 14.50 14.09 -12.39
CA ALA A 96 15.43 13.08 -12.92
C ALA A 96 15.26 12.92 -14.44
N GLY A 97 16.35 12.61 -15.14
CA GLY A 97 16.35 12.50 -16.60
C GLY A 97 15.39 11.44 -17.16
N TRP A 98 15.17 10.35 -16.44
CA TRP A 98 14.26 9.26 -16.82
C TRP A 98 12.78 9.58 -16.60
N LEU A 99 12.47 10.48 -15.67
CA LEU A 99 11.13 10.64 -15.12
C LEU A 99 10.11 11.11 -16.16
N LYS A 100 10.49 12.05 -17.03
CA LYS A 100 9.62 12.60 -18.09
C LYS A 100 9.12 11.54 -19.10
N ASP A 101 9.87 10.45 -19.28
CA ASP A 101 9.55 9.38 -20.22
C ASP A 101 8.92 8.16 -19.54
N SER A 102 8.87 8.17 -18.22
CA SER A 102 8.37 7.07 -17.37
C SER A 102 6.85 6.89 -17.46
N THR A 103 6.38 5.73 -16.98
CA THR A 103 4.96 5.45 -16.78
C THR A 103 4.30 6.47 -15.86
N GLN A 104 5.00 6.96 -14.84
CA GLN A 104 4.50 7.96 -13.91
C GLN A 104 4.14 9.28 -14.59
N ALA A 105 4.98 9.74 -15.52
CA ALA A 105 4.78 11.01 -16.22
C ALA A 105 3.83 10.89 -17.42
N ARG A 106 3.84 9.74 -18.10
CA ARG A 106 3.12 9.55 -19.36
C ARG A 106 1.70 9.01 -19.17
N LEU A 107 1.45 8.20 -18.14
CA LEU A 107 0.15 7.58 -17.91
C LEU A 107 -0.59 8.27 -16.78
N GLU A 108 -1.75 8.83 -17.11
CA GLU A 108 -2.63 9.57 -16.20
C GLU A 108 -3.05 8.72 -14.99
N ASN A 109 -3.32 7.43 -15.21
CA ASN A 109 -3.85 6.54 -14.20
C ASN A 109 -2.77 5.75 -13.44
N TYR A 110 -1.49 5.86 -13.79
CA TYR A 110 -0.43 5.06 -13.15
C TYR A 110 -0.29 5.37 -11.66
N ASN A 111 0.01 6.62 -11.31
CA ASN A 111 0.18 7.02 -9.91
C ASN A 111 -1.13 6.92 -9.10
N PRO A 112 -2.31 7.34 -9.61
CA PRO A 112 -3.58 7.11 -8.92
C PRO A 112 -3.81 5.63 -8.57
N LEU A 113 -3.49 4.72 -9.48
CA LEU A 113 -3.63 3.27 -9.26
C LEU A 113 -2.66 2.77 -8.20
N VAL A 114 -1.34 2.97 -8.37
CA VAL A 114 -0.34 2.42 -7.45
C VAL A 114 -0.48 3.00 -6.04
N MET A 115 -0.82 4.29 -5.92
CA MET A 115 -1.07 4.92 -4.63
C MET A 115 -2.36 4.45 -3.95
N SER A 116 -3.27 3.81 -4.68
CA SER A 116 -4.52 3.29 -4.11
C SER A 116 -4.40 1.89 -3.52
N LYS A 117 -3.28 1.19 -3.66
CA LYS A 117 -3.10 -0.20 -3.20
C LYS A 117 -3.41 -0.39 -1.72
N VAL A 118 -2.99 0.54 -0.86
CA VAL A 118 -3.27 0.47 0.60
C VAL A 118 -4.75 0.68 0.88
N PHE A 119 -5.41 1.58 0.14
CA PHE A 119 -6.86 1.80 0.26
C PHE A 119 -7.65 0.57 -0.15
N LEU A 120 -7.25 -0.07 -1.26
CA LEU A 120 -7.86 -1.32 -1.72
C LEU A 120 -7.62 -2.47 -0.72
N LEU A 121 -6.45 -2.55 -0.09
CA LEU A 121 -6.18 -3.52 0.96
C LEU A 121 -7.07 -3.30 2.19
N ASN A 122 -7.29 -2.03 2.58
CA ASN A 122 -8.19 -1.70 3.69
C ASN A 122 -9.67 -1.96 3.33
N ASP A 123 -10.09 -1.65 2.11
CA ASP A 123 -11.41 -2.02 1.61
C ASP A 123 -11.61 -3.54 1.62
N ALA A 124 -10.60 -4.29 1.15
CA ALA A 124 -10.61 -5.74 1.19
C ALA A 124 -10.79 -6.28 2.61
N LYS A 125 -10.06 -5.70 3.59
CA LYS A 125 -10.23 -6.07 5.00
C LYS A 125 -11.69 -5.97 5.47
N ILE A 126 -12.41 -4.94 5.03
CA ILE A 126 -13.80 -4.69 5.42
C ILE A 126 -14.75 -5.67 4.71
N MET A 127 -14.50 -5.95 3.43
CA MET A 127 -15.38 -6.74 2.57
C MET A 127 -15.03 -8.24 2.50
N ASP A 128 -13.93 -8.66 3.14
CA ASP A 128 -13.40 -10.02 3.07
C ASP A 128 -14.39 -11.06 3.60
N LYS A 129 -14.99 -11.83 2.69
CA LYS A 129 -15.92 -12.91 3.02
C LYS A 129 -15.26 -14.12 3.69
N PHE A 130 -13.94 -14.22 3.64
CA PHE A 130 -13.17 -15.34 4.21
C PHE A 130 -12.83 -15.12 5.67
N ASN A 131 -12.91 -13.86 6.13
CA ASN A 131 -12.58 -13.45 7.49
C ASN A 131 -11.18 -13.90 7.95
N SER A 132 -10.21 -13.82 7.04
CA SER A 132 -8.82 -14.22 7.29
C SER A 132 -8.15 -13.32 8.32
N GLU A 133 -7.25 -13.88 9.13
CA GLU A 133 -6.47 -13.13 10.14
C GLU A 133 -5.38 -12.27 9.50
N TYR A 134 -4.92 -12.64 8.30
CA TYR A 134 -3.86 -11.94 7.56
C TYR A 134 -4.33 -11.57 6.16
N LEU A 135 -4.05 -10.33 5.77
CA LEU A 135 -4.27 -9.88 4.39
C LEU A 135 -2.97 -9.28 3.82
N PHE A 136 -2.68 -9.63 2.58
CA PHE A 136 -1.52 -9.14 1.86
C PHE A 136 -1.91 -8.64 0.48
N TRP A 137 -1.45 -7.44 0.13
CA TRP A 137 -1.44 -7.00 -1.25
C TRP A 137 -0.39 -7.76 -2.03
N ILE A 138 -0.72 -8.16 -3.24
CA ILE A 138 0.18 -8.75 -4.22
C ILE A 138 -0.11 -8.16 -5.60
N ASP A 139 0.90 -7.64 -6.28
CA ASP A 139 0.69 -7.10 -7.63
C ASP A 139 0.28 -8.21 -8.60
N GLY A 140 -0.75 -7.96 -9.42
CA GLY A 140 -1.25 -8.92 -10.40
C GLY A 140 -0.19 -9.39 -11.42
N GLY A 141 0.81 -8.56 -11.68
CA GLY A 141 1.94 -8.89 -12.54
C GLY A 141 3.18 -9.46 -11.82
N LEU A 142 3.11 -9.78 -10.52
CA LEU A 142 4.28 -10.17 -9.72
C LEU A 142 5.00 -11.41 -10.27
N THR A 143 4.29 -12.34 -10.89
CA THR A 143 4.86 -13.55 -11.50
C THR A 143 5.78 -13.27 -12.70
N ASN A 144 5.92 -12.00 -13.11
CA ASN A 144 6.95 -11.59 -14.06
C ASN A 144 8.37 -11.73 -13.46
N THR A 145 8.53 -11.57 -12.16
CA THR A 145 9.83 -11.58 -11.46
C THR A 145 9.89 -12.60 -10.32
N VAL A 146 8.75 -13.14 -9.89
CA VAL A 146 8.65 -14.17 -8.84
C VAL A 146 8.10 -15.44 -9.46
N HIS A 147 8.80 -16.55 -9.26
CA HIS A 147 8.37 -17.83 -9.80
C HIS A 147 7.00 -18.25 -9.19
N PRO A 148 6.00 -18.60 -10.01
CA PRO A 148 4.65 -18.92 -9.52
C PRO A 148 4.61 -20.10 -8.56
N GLY A 149 5.58 -21.03 -8.60
CA GLY A 149 5.69 -22.12 -7.66
C GLY A 149 5.79 -21.73 -6.19
N TYR A 150 6.18 -20.49 -5.87
CA TYR A 150 6.13 -19.98 -4.49
C TYR A 150 4.70 -19.78 -3.98
N PHE A 151 3.72 -19.75 -4.87
CA PHE A 151 2.31 -19.54 -4.53
C PHE A 151 1.47 -20.83 -4.63
N THR A 152 1.98 -21.86 -5.30
CA THR A 152 1.23 -23.07 -5.63
C THR A 152 1.76 -24.35 -4.94
N HIS A 153 2.92 -24.27 -4.29
CA HIS A 153 3.58 -25.46 -3.71
C HIS A 153 3.97 -25.25 -2.25
N ASP A 154 4.01 -26.36 -1.51
CA ASP A 154 4.64 -26.51 -0.19
C ASP A 154 4.11 -25.56 0.91
N LEU A 155 2.87 -25.08 0.81
CA LEU A 155 2.24 -24.21 1.81
C LEU A 155 3.11 -23.00 2.20
N VAL A 156 3.89 -22.47 1.24
CA VAL A 156 4.85 -21.38 1.50
C VAL A 156 4.14 -20.18 2.10
N LEU A 157 2.96 -19.82 1.58
CA LEU A 157 2.21 -18.67 2.08
C LEU A 157 1.73 -18.85 3.52
N ASP A 158 1.41 -20.08 3.95
CA ASP A 158 0.97 -20.33 5.33
C ASP A 158 2.05 -19.99 6.35
N LYS A 159 3.32 -19.99 5.93
CA LYS A 159 4.44 -19.57 6.78
C LYS A 159 4.46 -18.09 7.08
N LEU A 160 3.74 -17.24 6.32
CA LEU A 160 3.71 -15.79 6.55
C LEU A 160 3.28 -15.46 7.97
N SER A 161 2.24 -16.13 8.49
CA SER A 161 1.75 -15.92 9.85
C SER A 161 2.79 -16.19 10.95
N LYS A 162 3.78 -17.05 10.68
CA LYS A 162 4.88 -17.34 11.61
C LYS A 162 5.86 -16.18 11.74
N TYR A 163 6.08 -15.42 10.67
CA TYR A 163 7.12 -14.38 10.61
C TYR A 163 6.57 -12.96 10.71
N ILE A 164 5.29 -12.75 10.40
CA ILE A 164 4.69 -11.44 10.28
C ILE A 164 3.73 -11.19 11.46
N SER A 165 4.18 -10.40 12.44
CA SER A 165 3.40 -10.00 13.61
C SER A 165 2.95 -8.53 13.59
N LYS A 166 3.44 -7.76 12.64
CA LYS A 166 3.08 -6.35 12.39
C LYS A 166 2.82 -6.16 10.90
N PHE A 167 2.22 -5.05 10.53
CA PHE A 167 2.20 -4.68 9.11
C PHE A 167 3.64 -4.62 8.57
N SER A 168 3.86 -5.23 7.42
CA SER A 168 5.22 -5.50 6.95
C SER A 168 5.41 -5.13 5.49
N PHE A 169 6.60 -4.63 5.19
CA PHE A 169 7.07 -4.31 3.84
C PHE A 169 8.28 -5.16 3.48
N ILE A 170 8.55 -5.29 2.20
CA ILE A 170 9.82 -5.80 1.68
C ILE A 170 10.65 -4.59 1.31
N CYS A 171 11.88 -4.49 1.78
CA CYS A 171 12.79 -3.38 1.51
C CYS A 171 14.10 -3.87 0.92
N PHE A 172 14.74 -3.04 0.13
CA PHE A 172 16.09 -3.28 -0.38
C PHE A 172 16.99 -2.06 -0.17
N PRO A 173 18.31 -2.26 0.01
CA PRO A 173 19.26 -1.16 0.09
C PRO A 173 19.22 -0.29 -1.16
N TYR A 174 19.12 1.01 -1.01
CA TYR A 174 19.03 1.96 -2.11
C TYR A 174 19.79 3.23 -1.80
N GLY A 175 20.73 3.58 -2.66
CA GLY A 175 21.45 4.86 -2.60
C GLY A 175 20.81 5.88 -3.53
N ALA A 176 20.34 6.98 -2.99
CA ALA A 176 19.77 8.08 -3.78
C ALA A 176 20.57 9.37 -3.56
N GLU A 177 20.62 10.20 -4.60
CA GLU A 177 21.20 11.54 -4.53
C GLU A 177 20.15 12.64 -4.69
N ARG A 178 19.18 12.47 -5.58
CA ARG A 178 18.19 13.48 -5.95
C ARG A 178 16.76 13.08 -5.70
N GLU A 179 16.41 11.83 -5.99
CA GLU A 179 15.04 11.36 -5.91
C GLU A 179 14.98 9.85 -5.60
N ILE A 180 13.83 9.42 -5.08
CA ILE A 180 13.45 8.01 -4.96
C ILE A 180 12.11 7.83 -5.66
N HIS A 181 12.09 7.12 -6.79
CA HIS A 181 10.90 6.83 -7.59
C HIS A 181 10.06 8.08 -7.94
N GLY A 182 10.75 9.21 -8.22
CA GLY A 182 10.13 10.50 -8.54
C GLY A 182 9.86 11.39 -7.32
N PHE A 183 10.15 10.94 -6.09
CA PHE A 183 10.04 11.76 -4.89
C PHE A 183 11.39 12.46 -4.59
N GLU A 184 11.36 13.76 -4.35
CA GLU A 184 12.56 14.53 -4.03
C GLU A 184 13.21 14.02 -2.74
N TYR A 185 14.53 13.70 -2.81
CA TYR A 185 15.21 12.92 -1.76
C TYR A 185 15.37 13.68 -0.45
N ASN A 186 15.68 14.99 -0.51
CA ASN A 186 15.86 15.77 0.73
C ASN A 186 14.55 15.92 1.48
N LYS A 187 13.44 16.17 0.75
CA LYS A 187 12.11 16.26 1.34
C LYS A 187 11.67 14.91 1.92
N LEU A 188 11.98 13.82 1.23
CA LEU A 188 11.69 12.47 1.71
C LEU A 188 12.41 12.20 3.04
N ASN A 189 13.71 12.53 3.15
CA ASN A 189 14.50 12.42 4.38
C ASN A 189 13.97 13.31 5.50
N GLU A 190 13.58 14.55 5.18
CA GLU A 190 12.96 15.47 6.14
C GLU A 190 11.70 14.85 6.77
N ILE A 191 10.78 14.34 5.94
CA ILE A 191 9.53 13.74 6.40
C ILE A 191 9.78 12.43 7.17
N ALA A 192 10.73 11.61 6.70
CA ALA A 192 11.13 10.37 7.36
C ALA A 192 11.81 10.60 8.71
N GLY A 193 12.37 11.78 8.94
CA GLY A 193 13.17 12.12 10.13
C GLY A 193 14.54 11.42 10.17
N ALA A 194 15.01 10.88 9.04
CA ALA A 194 16.26 10.15 8.92
C ALA A 194 16.76 10.11 7.46
N LYS A 195 18.04 9.83 7.27
CA LYS A 195 18.57 9.53 5.94
C LYS A 195 18.07 8.17 5.47
N VAL A 196 17.17 8.18 4.49
CA VAL A 196 16.61 6.97 3.90
C VAL A 196 17.65 6.30 3.00
N ASN A 197 18.03 5.07 3.33
CA ASN A 197 19.02 4.27 2.61
C ASN A 197 18.47 2.90 2.18
N LYS A 198 17.17 2.70 2.31
CA LYS A 198 16.43 1.54 1.79
C LYS A 198 15.06 1.98 1.30
N VAL A 199 14.57 1.29 0.31
CA VAL A 199 13.28 1.57 -0.33
C VAL A 199 12.37 0.36 -0.21
N ALA A 200 11.12 0.61 0.16
CA ALA A 200 10.09 -0.42 0.21
C ALA A 200 9.57 -0.76 -1.19
N ARG A 201 9.21 -2.04 -1.39
CA ARG A 201 8.62 -2.54 -2.64
C ARG A 201 7.09 -2.55 -2.54
N GLY A 202 6.45 -2.03 -3.58
CA GLY A 202 4.99 -1.99 -3.69
C GLY A 202 4.35 -3.28 -4.21
N GLY A 203 5.14 -4.29 -4.60
CA GLY A 203 4.64 -5.52 -5.21
C GLY A 203 4.09 -6.55 -4.22
N PHE A 204 4.50 -6.49 -2.95
CA PHE A 204 3.97 -7.35 -1.89
C PHE A 204 4.14 -6.67 -0.52
N PHE A 205 3.05 -6.53 0.21
CA PHE A 205 3.03 -5.96 1.56
C PHE A 205 1.72 -6.31 2.28
N GLY A 206 1.68 -6.20 3.60
CA GLY A 206 0.49 -6.49 4.40
C GLY A 206 0.82 -7.03 5.78
N GLY A 207 -0.13 -7.71 6.42
CA GLY A 207 0.08 -8.27 7.75
C GLY A 207 -1.21 -8.65 8.47
N PRO A 208 -1.17 -8.70 9.81
CA PRO A 208 -2.34 -8.98 10.64
C PRO A 208 -3.48 -8.00 10.34
N ARG A 209 -4.68 -8.53 10.25
CA ARG A 209 -5.91 -7.80 9.89
C ARG A 209 -6.12 -6.54 10.73
N GLU A 210 -5.84 -6.60 12.03
CA GLU A 210 -6.01 -5.49 12.96
C GLU A 210 -5.07 -4.31 12.68
N THR A 211 -3.92 -4.55 12.04
CA THR A 211 -2.93 -3.50 11.76
C THR A 211 -3.26 -2.66 10.53
N ILE A 212 -4.09 -3.18 9.62
CA ILE A 212 -4.30 -2.61 8.28
C ILE A 212 -4.95 -1.22 8.35
N SER A 213 -6.01 -1.04 9.14
CA SER A 213 -6.71 0.26 9.16
C SER A 213 -5.88 1.37 9.79
N ASN A 214 -5.07 1.05 10.81
CA ASN A 214 -4.16 2.03 11.39
C ASN A 214 -3.11 2.47 10.36
N LEU A 215 -2.51 1.51 9.66
CA LEU A 215 -1.56 1.83 8.60
C LEU A 215 -2.21 2.63 7.46
N ASN A 216 -3.43 2.27 7.06
CA ASN A 216 -4.17 3.01 6.05
C ASN A 216 -4.37 4.48 6.44
N SER A 217 -4.68 4.76 7.69
CA SER A 217 -4.83 6.14 8.19
C SER A 217 -3.52 6.91 8.16
N ILE A 218 -2.40 6.28 8.55
CA ILE A 218 -1.06 6.87 8.49
C ILE A 218 -0.67 7.15 7.03
N TYR A 219 -0.87 6.17 6.16
CA TYR A 219 -0.59 6.29 4.72
C TYR A 219 -1.40 7.42 4.09
N TYR A 220 -2.71 7.49 4.37
CA TYR A 220 -3.58 8.56 3.90
C TYR A 220 -3.05 9.94 4.30
N GLY A 221 -2.72 10.12 5.59
CA GLY A 221 -2.22 11.40 6.09
C GLY A 221 -0.89 11.83 5.45
N LEU A 222 0.05 10.90 5.27
CA LEU A 222 1.33 11.15 4.61
C LEU A 222 1.14 11.45 3.12
N LEU A 223 0.34 10.64 2.43
CA LEU A 223 0.07 10.84 1.00
C LEU A 223 -0.58 12.20 0.76
N ARG A 224 -1.58 12.56 1.58
CA ARG A 224 -2.26 13.85 1.46
C ARG A 224 -1.30 15.02 1.66
N SER A 225 -0.57 15.03 2.78
CA SER A 225 0.34 16.14 3.10
C SER A 225 1.42 16.30 2.03
N THR A 226 2.01 15.21 1.54
CA THR A 226 3.06 15.28 0.52
C THR A 226 2.52 15.80 -0.82
N LEU A 227 1.33 15.36 -1.24
CA LEU A 227 0.72 15.83 -2.49
C LEU A 227 0.27 17.29 -2.40
N GLU A 228 -0.30 17.72 -1.26
CA GLU A 228 -0.68 19.12 -1.03
C GLU A 228 0.55 20.05 -1.02
N GLU A 229 1.70 19.57 -0.55
CA GLU A 229 2.97 20.30 -0.61
C GLU A 229 3.67 20.24 -1.99
N GLY A 230 3.13 19.48 -2.95
CA GLY A 230 3.67 19.36 -4.31
C GLY A 230 4.76 18.31 -4.49
N PHE A 231 4.92 17.37 -3.53
CA PHE A 231 5.88 16.28 -3.62
C PHE A 231 5.20 14.97 -3.95
N MET A 232 5.72 14.26 -4.94
CA MET A 232 5.16 12.99 -5.42
C MET A 232 6.26 12.03 -5.88
N GLY A 233 6.12 10.77 -5.51
CA GLY A 233 6.78 9.62 -6.09
C GLY A 233 5.74 8.55 -6.45
N THR A 234 6.02 7.30 -6.09
CA THR A 234 5.04 6.20 -6.07
C THR A 234 4.63 5.90 -4.63
N GLU A 235 3.76 4.90 -4.44
CA GLU A 235 3.45 4.36 -3.11
C GLU A 235 4.70 3.91 -2.35
N GLU A 236 5.71 3.40 -3.06
CA GLU A 236 6.99 2.93 -2.49
C GLU A 236 7.74 4.04 -1.74
N SER A 237 7.61 5.29 -2.19
CA SER A 237 8.19 6.45 -1.50
C SER A 237 7.53 6.69 -0.14
N ILE A 238 6.19 6.62 -0.08
CA ILE A 238 5.45 6.78 1.18
C ILE A 238 5.69 5.59 2.11
N PHE A 239 5.76 4.37 1.58
CA PHE A 239 6.12 3.18 2.37
C PHE A 239 7.50 3.31 3.00
N SER A 240 8.46 3.84 2.24
CA SER A 240 9.81 4.11 2.74
C SER A 240 9.78 5.11 3.89
N ILE A 241 9.02 6.21 3.77
CA ILE A 241 8.83 7.16 4.87
C ILE A 241 8.24 6.46 6.10
N ILE A 242 7.22 5.61 5.92
CA ILE A 242 6.58 4.88 7.03
C ILE A 242 7.58 3.99 7.76
N CYS A 243 8.44 3.27 7.05
CA CYS A 243 9.44 2.38 7.65
C CYS A 243 10.38 3.12 8.63
N TYR A 244 10.66 4.40 8.40
CA TYR A 244 11.49 5.21 9.30
C TYR A 244 10.68 5.96 10.35
N LYS A 245 9.64 6.66 9.92
CA LYS A 245 8.86 7.55 10.80
C LYS A 245 7.97 6.79 11.79
N HIS A 246 7.49 5.61 11.41
CA HIS A 246 6.57 4.77 12.17
C HIS A 246 7.13 3.35 12.41
N ALA A 247 8.44 3.28 12.68
CA ALA A 247 9.16 2.03 12.86
C ALA A 247 8.65 1.14 14.00
N ASP A 248 7.96 1.72 14.98
CA ASP A 248 7.31 1.01 16.07
C ASP A 248 6.07 0.22 15.61
N LEU A 249 5.40 0.66 14.53
CA LEU A 249 4.16 0.07 14.02
C LEU A 249 4.38 -0.95 12.90
N VAL A 250 5.53 -0.90 12.22
CA VAL A 250 5.81 -1.76 11.07
C VAL A 250 7.09 -2.55 11.22
N ASN A 251 7.17 -3.66 10.49
CA ASN A 251 8.43 -4.35 10.24
C ASN A 251 8.76 -4.28 8.75
N TYR A 252 9.99 -4.57 8.40
CA TYR A 252 10.37 -4.83 7.02
C TYR A 252 11.26 -6.07 6.93
N PHE A 253 11.25 -6.70 5.75
CA PHE A 253 12.14 -7.79 5.38
C PHE A 253 13.09 -7.27 4.31
N GLU A 254 14.39 -7.36 4.59
CA GLU A 254 15.40 -6.85 3.68
C GLU A 254 15.79 -7.91 2.66
N ILE A 255 15.73 -7.53 1.39
CA ILE A 255 16.21 -8.32 0.26
C ILE A 255 17.50 -7.72 -0.32
N GLU A 256 18.06 -8.37 -1.32
CA GLU A 256 19.29 -7.91 -1.97
C GLU A 256 19.10 -6.58 -2.71
N SER A 257 20.20 -5.89 -3.00
CA SER A 257 20.22 -4.57 -3.65
C SER A 257 19.64 -4.56 -5.06
N ASN A 258 19.48 -5.72 -5.72
CA ASN A 258 18.77 -5.85 -6.99
C ASN A 258 17.26 -5.61 -6.89
N GLY A 259 16.70 -5.58 -5.66
CA GLY A 259 15.29 -5.31 -5.40
C GLY A 259 14.32 -6.42 -5.85
N LEU A 260 14.81 -7.62 -6.14
CA LEU A 260 13.98 -8.74 -6.61
C LEU A 260 13.23 -9.42 -5.46
N ILE A 261 11.92 -9.23 -5.42
CA ILE A 261 11.02 -9.77 -4.39
C ILE A 261 11.09 -11.32 -4.28
N GLY A 262 11.50 -12.01 -5.34
CA GLY A 262 11.69 -13.47 -5.33
C GLY A 262 12.55 -13.96 -4.17
N LYS A 263 13.55 -13.16 -3.74
CA LYS A 263 14.40 -13.48 -2.58
C LYS A 263 13.60 -13.58 -1.27
N PHE A 264 12.61 -12.72 -1.06
CA PHE A 264 11.73 -12.80 0.10
C PHE A 264 10.99 -14.16 0.15
N PHE A 265 10.43 -14.60 -0.97
CA PHE A 265 9.71 -15.88 -1.02
C PHE A 265 10.64 -17.08 -0.92
N GLU A 266 11.86 -16.97 -1.44
CA GLU A 266 12.90 -17.99 -1.23
C GLU A 266 13.24 -18.13 0.26
N ASP A 267 13.46 -17.02 0.96
CA ASP A 267 13.77 -17.01 2.38
C ASP A 267 12.58 -17.47 3.22
N LEU A 268 11.35 -17.13 2.84
CA LEU A 268 10.13 -17.63 3.45
C LEU A 268 10.03 -19.16 3.32
N LYS A 269 10.24 -19.70 2.12
CA LYS A 269 10.24 -21.14 1.86
C LYS A 269 11.26 -21.87 2.73
N ASN A 270 12.44 -21.30 2.86
CA ASN A 270 13.59 -21.90 3.57
C ASN A 270 13.63 -21.58 5.08
N ASP A 271 12.57 -20.98 5.64
CA ASP A 271 12.50 -20.57 7.05
C ASP A 271 13.64 -19.62 7.49
N LYS A 272 14.07 -18.71 6.60
CA LYS A 272 15.18 -17.77 6.82
C LYS A 272 14.75 -16.31 6.99
N LEU A 273 13.46 -16.01 6.96
CA LEU A 273 12.99 -14.65 7.12
C LEU A 273 13.34 -14.08 8.49
N VAL A 274 13.89 -12.87 8.51
CA VAL A 274 14.20 -12.13 9.72
C VAL A 274 13.53 -10.76 9.64
N PRO A 275 12.50 -10.52 10.45
CA PRO A 275 11.86 -9.22 10.49
C PRO A 275 12.81 -8.18 11.10
N LYS A 276 12.86 -7.00 10.49
CA LYS A 276 13.63 -5.86 10.95
C LYS A 276 12.70 -4.66 11.16
N ASN A 277 13.12 -3.72 11.95
CA ASN A 277 12.54 -2.38 12.02
C ASN A 277 13.67 -1.36 12.18
N GLU A 278 13.43 -0.13 11.76
CA GLU A 278 14.35 0.94 12.08
C GLU A 278 14.31 1.16 13.59
N LYS A 279 15.48 1.28 14.20
CA LYS A 279 15.52 1.77 15.59
C LYS A 279 14.98 3.20 15.52
N SER A 280 13.80 3.39 16.08
CA SER A 280 13.25 4.71 16.27
C SER A 280 14.35 5.53 16.96
N SER A 281 14.92 6.48 16.25
CA SER A 281 15.54 7.62 16.89
C SER A 281 14.38 8.42 17.46
N THR A 282 13.78 7.86 18.51
CA THR A 282 12.63 8.45 19.16
C THR A 282 13.10 9.74 19.82
N ILE A 283 13.04 10.81 19.08
CA ILE A 283 12.47 11.99 19.68
C ILE A 283 11.04 11.55 20.00
N GLN A 284 10.82 11.06 21.22
CA GLN A 284 9.50 11.03 21.81
C GLN A 284 9.03 12.49 21.89
N ASN A 285 8.58 13.03 20.79
CA ASN A 285 7.61 14.07 20.83
C ASN A 285 6.37 13.38 21.40
N LYS A 286 6.34 13.24 22.73
CA LYS A 286 5.10 13.06 23.46
C LYS A 286 4.17 14.10 22.87
N LEU A 287 3.17 13.65 22.13
CA LEU A 287 2.13 14.54 21.65
C LEU A 287 1.69 15.33 22.88
N ASP A 288 1.92 16.63 22.85
CA ASP A 288 1.45 17.51 23.90
C ASP A 288 -0.08 17.56 23.73
N THR A 289 -0.74 16.61 24.38
CA THR A 289 -2.20 16.47 24.30
C THR A 289 -2.92 17.71 24.79
N SER A 290 -2.21 18.64 25.49
CA SER A 290 -2.78 19.93 25.87
C SER A 290 -3.07 20.83 24.65
N LYS A 291 -2.51 20.50 23.46
CA LYS A 291 -2.68 21.24 22.21
C LYS A 291 -3.53 20.52 21.18
N VAL A 292 -4.08 19.35 21.51
CA VAL A 292 -4.97 18.62 20.61
C VAL A 292 -6.40 19.13 20.78
N GLY A 293 -6.96 19.72 19.71
CA GLY A 293 -8.36 20.10 19.65
C GLY A 293 -9.20 19.00 19.00
N LEU A 294 -10.25 18.54 19.67
CA LEU A 294 -11.25 17.67 19.08
C LEU A 294 -12.40 18.53 18.52
N TYR A 295 -12.58 18.52 17.19
CA TYR A 295 -13.70 19.16 16.55
C TYR A 295 -14.71 18.10 16.10
N VAL A 296 -15.91 18.13 16.68
CA VAL A 296 -17.00 17.25 16.27
C VAL A 296 -18.04 18.12 15.55
N ILE A 297 -18.22 17.87 14.27
CA ILE A 297 -19.27 18.52 13.47
C ILE A 297 -20.48 17.58 13.47
N GLY A 298 -21.50 17.94 14.25
CA GLY A 298 -22.78 17.24 14.27
C GLY A 298 -23.81 17.99 13.44
N PHE A 299 -24.35 17.36 12.39
CA PHE A 299 -25.43 17.93 11.59
C PHE A 299 -26.75 17.24 11.95
N ASN A 300 -27.54 17.85 12.83
CA ASN A 300 -28.90 17.41 13.23
C ASN A 300 -29.04 15.91 13.56
N SER A 301 -28.04 15.34 14.20
CA SER A 301 -27.98 13.92 14.51
C SER A 301 -27.63 13.70 15.99
N PRO A 302 -28.49 14.07 16.95
CA PRO A 302 -28.17 14.02 18.38
C PRO A 302 -27.91 12.59 18.87
N LYS A 303 -28.52 11.57 18.26
CA LYS A 303 -28.28 10.16 18.62
C LYS A 303 -26.87 9.72 18.26
N GLN A 304 -26.39 10.02 17.05
CA GLN A 304 -25.02 9.69 16.65
C GLN A 304 -23.98 10.44 17.48
N PHE A 305 -24.26 11.70 17.80
CA PHE A 305 -23.40 12.47 18.69
C PHE A 305 -23.32 11.86 20.08
N GLN A 306 -24.46 11.45 20.66
CA GLN A 306 -24.48 10.75 21.94
C GLN A 306 -23.71 9.43 21.89
N THR A 307 -23.91 8.62 20.84
CA THR A 307 -23.16 7.37 20.64
C THR A 307 -21.64 7.61 20.58
N LEU A 308 -21.20 8.68 19.89
CA LEU A 308 -19.79 9.07 19.85
C LEU A 308 -19.27 9.41 21.26
N ILE A 309 -20.00 10.22 22.02
CA ILE A 309 -19.61 10.60 23.39
C ILE A 309 -19.55 9.37 24.30
N ASP A 310 -20.53 8.47 24.21
CA ASP A 310 -20.58 7.25 25.01
C ASP A 310 -19.38 6.34 24.68
N SER A 311 -19.05 6.17 23.40
CA SER A 311 -17.86 5.44 22.95
C SER A 311 -16.57 6.07 23.46
N MET A 312 -16.43 7.39 23.40
CA MET A 312 -15.26 8.08 23.93
C MET A 312 -15.17 7.96 25.46
N MET A 313 -16.29 7.96 26.18
CA MET A 313 -16.31 7.71 27.61
C MET A 313 -15.92 6.30 27.99
N GLU A 314 -16.21 5.33 27.13
CA GLU A 314 -15.83 3.92 27.32
C GLU A 314 -14.33 3.68 27.07
N TYR A 315 -13.81 4.20 25.95
CA TYR A 315 -12.47 3.83 25.45
C TYR A 315 -11.41 4.91 25.68
N ASP A 316 -11.78 6.18 25.91
CA ASP A 316 -10.85 7.31 25.98
C ASP A 316 -11.27 8.37 27.04
N LYS A 317 -11.79 7.88 28.16
CA LYS A 317 -12.36 8.69 29.25
C LYS A 317 -11.41 9.80 29.71
N ASP A 318 -10.13 9.49 29.86
CA ASP A 318 -9.13 10.45 30.35
C ASP A 318 -8.91 11.62 29.39
N PHE A 319 -8.94 11.35 28.09
CA PHE A 319 -8.87 12.38 27.06
C PHE A 319 -10.11 13.27 27.10
N LEU A 320 -11.28 12.67 27.11
CA LEU A 320 -12.56 13.40 27.11
C LEU A 320 -12.72 14.29 28.35
N LEU A 321 -12.31 13.82 29.52
CA LEU A 321 -12.43 14.57 30.78
C LEU A 321 -11.43 15.74 30.85
N LYS A 322 -10.28 15.63 30.20
CA LYS A 322 -9.26 16.69 30.14
C LYS A 322 -9.52 17.73 29.04
N THR A 323 -10.40 17.44 28.09
CA THR A 323 -10.73 18.34 26.98
C THR A 323 -11.62 19.49 27.46
N LYS A 324 -11.20 20.73 27.21
CA LYS A 324 -12.07 21.91 27.46
C LYS A 324 -13.24 21.87 26.50
N LYS A 325 -14.45 21.86 27.05
CA LYS A 325 -15.70 21.89 26.26
C LYS A 325 -16.00 23.33 25.88
N PHE A 326 -16.12 23.62 24.59
CA PHE A 326 -16.70 24.84 24.07
C PHE A 326 -18.08 24.51 23.52
N TYR A 327 -19.11 25.19 24.01
CA TYR A 327 -20.48 25.07 23.53
C TYR A 327 -20.76 26.15 22.48
#